data_2384f68389e85c0780d526c5b274f0cc
#
_entry.id   2384f68389e85c0780d526c5b274f0cc
#
_cell.length_a   1.000
_cell.length_b   1.000
_cell.length_c   1.000
_cell.angle_alpha   90.00
_cell.angle_beta   90.00
_cell.angle_gamma   90.00
#
_symmetry.space_group_name_H-M   'P 1'
#
loop_
_entity.id
_entity.type
_entity.pdbx_description
1 polymer ?
#
loop_
_entity_poly.entity_id
_entity_poly.type
_entity_poly.pdbx_seq_one_letter_code
_entity_poly.pdbx_strand_id
1 'polypeptide(L)'
;MIVEDKLKGLGLNLPDLDEQYRKNASGARFISHYAVQNVLYLSGTTPFKDGQPFNTGVVGQDLTLEQGYEAARYATLTSLAAVKYALGDLDRVQQIIQVIGFVNSAPGFSDQPRVINGTTDLLVELFGDRGKPTRAAIGCQGLAINHSVEIVMTVLFSGSEVRGPLGRDHYAG
;
A
#
# COMPACT_ATOMS: atom_id res chain seq x y z
N MET A 1 3.04 -20.03 0.73
CA MET A 1 3.88 -18.86 0.32
C MET A 1 3.95 -18.69 -1.21
N ILE A 2 2.85 -19.03 -1.89
CA ILE A 2 2.75 -18.93 -3.35
C ILE A 2 2.88 -17.47 -3.81
N VAL A 3 2.28 -16.54 -3.05
CA VAL A 3 2.29 -15.10 -3.39
C VAL A 3 3.69 -14.51 -3.23
N GLU A 4 4.42 -14.87 -2.19
CA GLU A 4 5.80 -14.42 -2.00
C GLU A 4 6.75 -14.96 -3.08
N ASP A 5 6.53 -16.18 -3.57
CA ASP A 5 7.32 -16.74 -4.67
C ASP A 5 7.02 -16.01 -5.99
N LYS A 6 5.77 -15.60 -6.22
CA LYS A 6 5.44 -14.74 -7.36
C LYS A 6 6.13 -13.37 -7.25
N LEU A 7 6.12 -12.73 -6.07
CA LEU A 7 6.85 -11.47 -5.86
C LEU A 7 8.33 -11.61 -6.23
N LYS A 8 8.98 -12.68 -5.75
CA LYS A 8 10.39 -12.96 -6.09
C LYS A 8 10.58 -13.17 -7.60
N GLY A 9 9.66 -13.90 -8.24
CA GLY A 9 9.68 -14.12 -9.70
C GLY A 9 9.57 -12.83 -10.50
N LEU A 10 8.91 -11.81 -9.96
CA LEU A 10 8.81 -10.47 -10.52
C LEU A 10 10.00 -9.55 -10.16
N GLY A 11 10.97 -10.04 -9.38
CA GLY A 11 12.08 -9.23 -8.87
C GLY A 11 11.64 -8.19 -7.84
N LEU A 12 10.47 -8.37 -7.21
CA LEU A 12 9.90 -7.44 -6.23
C LEU A 12 10.12 -7.96 -4.80
N ASN A 13 10.50 -7.05 -3.90
CA ASN A 13 10.66 -7.32 -2.48
C ASN A 13 9.70 -6.46 -1.67
N LEU A 14 9.17 -7.05 -0.58
CA LEU A 14 8.40 -6.28 0.39
C LEU A 14 9.37 -5.44 1.26
N PRO A 15 9.02 -4.18 1.55
CA PRO A 15 9.82 -3.36 2.46
C PRO A 15 9.76 -3.90 3.90
N ASP A 16 10.83 -3.63 4.68
CA ASP A 16 10.82 -3.88 6.13
C ASP A 16 9.99 -2.81 6.84
N LEU A 17 8.80 -3.20 7.28
CA LEU A 17 7.89 -2.30 7.97
C LEU A 17 8.36 -1.92 9.38
N ASP A 18 8.99 -2.83 10.12
CA ASP A 18 9.51 -2.53 11.45
C ASP A 18 10.55 -1.41 11.38
N GLU A 19 11.42 -1.46 10.37
CA GLU A 19 12.40 -0.41 10.11
C GLU A 19 11.74 0.90 9.68
N GLN A 20 10.75 0.81 8.79
CA GLN A 20 10.01 1.99 8.30
C GLN A 20 9.27 2.70 9.43
N TYR A 21 8.57 1.98 10.30
CA TYR A 21 7.85 2.55 11.44
C TYR A 21 8.81 3.14 12.48
N ARG A 22 9.95 2.51 12.73
CA ARG A 22 10.98 3.06 13.64
C ARG A 22 11.60 4.34 13.11
N LYS A 23 11.85 4.45 11.82
CA LYS A 23 12.41 5.66 11.19
C LYS A 23 11.40 6.80 11.09
N ASN A 24 10.12 6.48 10.93
CA ASN A 24 9.03 7.43 10.75
C ASN A 24 8.28 7.74 12.05
N ALA A 25 8.93 7.61 13.21
CA ALA A 25 8.37 7.98 14.52
C ALA A 25 8.16 9.51 14.63
N SER A 26 7.29 10.05 13.76
CA SER A 26 6.96 11.48 13.66
C SER A 26 6.01 11.98 14.75
N GLY A 27 5.74 11.16 15.78
CA GLY A 27 4.73 11.47 16.79
C GLY A 27 3.28 11.31 16.29
N ALA A 28 3.08 10.81 15.08
CA ALA A 28 1.75 10.54 14.55
C ALA A 28 1.07 9.39 15.32
N ARG A 29 -0.16 9.61 15.75
CA ARG A 29 -0.91 8.67 16.59
C ARG A 29 -1.81 7.78 15.75
N PHE A 30 -1.23 6.83 15.00
CA PHE A 30 -1.96 5.84 14.22
C PHE A 30 -1.26 4.47 14.29
N ILE A 31 -1.95 3.42 13.88
CA ILE A 31 -1.45 2.04 13.86
C ILE A 31 -1.42 1.52 12.42
N SER A 32 -0.54 0.55 12.15
CA SER A 32 -0.37 0.01 10.79
C SER A 32 -1.62 -0.66 10.23
N HIS A 33 -2.37 -1.35 11.09
CA HIS A 33 -3.56 -2.10 10.71
C HIS A 33 -4.48 -2.34 11.91
N TYR A 34 -5.73 -2.66 11.62
CA TYR A 34 -6.70 -3.13 12.60
C TYR A 34 -7.56 -4.25 12.01
N ALA A 35 -7.71 -5.33 12.77
CA ALA A 35 -8.53 -6.47 12.33
C ALA A 35 -9.87 -6.48 13.06
N VAL A 36 -10.95 -6.67 12.30
CA VAL A 36 -12.30 -6.95 12.82
C VAL A 36 -12.78 -8.24 12.19
N GLN A 37 -12.94 -9.28 13.00
CA GLN A 37 -13.20 -10.63 12.49
C GLN A 37 -12.15 -11.03 11.44
N ASN A 38 -12.56 -11.35 10.22
CA ASN A 38 -11.67 -11.72 9.12
C ASN A 38 -11.38 -10.57 8.14
N VAL A 39 -11.65 -9.33 8.54
CA VAL A 39 -11.36 -8.13 7.73
C VAL A 39 -10.20 -7.35 8.34
N LEU A 40 -9.18 -7.09 7.54
CA LEU A 40 -8.00 -6.31 7.89
C LEU A 40 -8.09 -4.93 7.23
N TYR A 41 -8.14 -3.89 8.04
CA TYR A 41 -8.05 -2.48 7.63
C TYR A 41 -6.61 -2.02 7.75
N LEU A 42 -6.06 -1.44 6.69
CA LEU A 42 -4.71 -0.88 6.69
C LEU A 42 -4.76 0.65 6.78
N SER A 43 -3.79 1.23 7.46
CA SER A 43 -3.49 2.65 7.30
C SER A 43 -2.99 2.96 5.90
N GLY A 44 -3.10 4.23 5.48
CA GLY A 44 -2.56 4.69 4.21
C GLY A 44 -1.08 4.37 4.06
N THR A 45 -0.68 3.90 2.88
CA THR A 45 0.69 3.53 2.55
C THR A 45 1.17 4.30 1.32
N THR A 46 2.42 4.74 1.37
CA THR A 46 3.06 5.54 0.33
C THR A 46 4.20 4.76 -0.32
N PRO A 47 4.67 5.18 -1.50
CA PRO A 47 5.70 4.45 -2.24
C PRO A 47 7.08 4.60 -1.58
N PHE A 48 7.67 3.48 -1.21
CA PHE A 48 9.05 3.37 -0.78
C PHE A 48 9.79 2.33 -1.62
N LYS A 49 11.03 2.64 -1.97
CA LYS A 49 11.96 1.73 -2.64
C LYS A 49 13.29 1.79 -1.91
N ASP A 50 13.82 0.64 -1.52
CA ASP A 50 15.09 0.54 -0.80
C ASP A 50 15.18 1.45 0.44
N GLY A 51 14.05 1.57 1.17
CA GLY A 51 13.94 2.38 2.37
C GLY A 51 13.86 3.90 2.15
N GLN A 52 13.76 4.35 0.89
CA GLN A 52 13.64 5.77 0.53
C GLN A 52 12.29 6.06 -0.15
N PRO A 53 11.73 7.29 0.01
CA PRO A 53 10.58 7.72 -0.76
C PRO A 53 10.84 7.58 -2.26
N PHE A 54 9.86 7.05 -3.00
CA PHE A 54 10.02 6.72 -4.42
C PHE A 54 9.04 7.53 -5.28
N ASN A 55 9.54 8.09 -6.39
CA ASN A 55 8.77 8.91 -7.33
C ASN A 55 7.91 9.97 -6.60
N THR A 56 8.57 10.85 -5.84
CA THR A 56 7.93 11.97 -5.14
C THR A 56 7.65 13.12 -6.09
N GLY A 57 6.54 13.83 -5.90
CA GLY A 57 6.15 14.98 -6.73
C GLY A 57 4.71 14.90 -7.23
N VAL A 58 4.34 15.85 -8.07
CA VAL A 58 3.00 16.03 -8.62
C VAL A 58 2.90 15.31 -9.98
N VAL A 59 2.02 14.33 -10.09
CA VAL A 59 1.79 13.60 -11.35
C VAL A 59 1.13 14.52 -12.37
N GLY A 60 1.68 14.54 -13.58
CA GLY A 60 1.24 15.45 -14.65
C GLY A 60 1.94 16.82 -14.63
N GLN A 61 2.84 17.05 -13.66
CA GLN A 61 3.70 18.24 -13.58
C GLN A 61 5.16 17.84 -13.39
N ASP A 62 5.49 17.20 -12.26
CA ASP A 62 6.87 16.78 -11.90
C ASP A 62 7.15 15.35 -12.36
N LEU A 63 6.11 14.53 -12.43
CA LEU A 63 6.15 13.12 -12.78
C LEU A 63 5.25 12.81 -13.97
N THR A 64 5.69 11.85 -14.80
CA THR A 64 4.85 11.29 -15.86
C THR A 64 3.78 10.35 -15.27
N LEU A 65 2.79 9.98 -16.09
CA LEU A 65 1.78 8.98 -15.73
C LEU A 65 2.46 7.64 -15.38
N GLU A 66 3.46 7.21 -16.15
CA GLU A 66 4.20 5.96 -15.96
C GLU A 66 4.96 5.96 -14.62
N GLN A 67 5.57 7.09 -14.24
CA GLN A 67 6.22 7.24 -12.93
C GLN A 67 5.20 7.19 -11.79
N GLY A 68 4.01 7.77 -11.98
CA GLY A 68 2.89 7.65 -11.04
C GLY A 68 2.39 6.21 -10.92
N TYR A 69 2.25 5.49 -12.04
CA TYR A 69 1.89 4.06 -12.07
C TYR A 69 2.91 3.21 -11.28
N GLU A 70 4.20 3.42 -11.50
CA GLU A 70 5.25 2.72 -10.73
C GLU A 70 5.19 3.10 -9.23
N ALA A 71 4.93 4.36 -8.89
CA ALA A 71 4.73 4.77 -7.51
C ALA A 71 3.56 3.99 -6.87
N ALA A 72 2.44 3.81 -7.58
CA ALA A 72 1.31 3.04 -7.10
C ALA A 72 1.67 1.55 -6.87
N ARG A 73 2.50 0.95 -7.73
CA ARG A 73 3.03 -0.42 -7.51
C ARG A 73 3.84 -0.49 -6.22
N TYR A 74 4.75 0.47 -5.97
CA TYR A 74 5.56 0.48 -4.76
C TYR A 74 4.76 0.80 -3.48
N ALA A 75 3.77 1.68 -3.54
CA ALA A 75 2.83 1.89 -2.43
C ALA A 75 2.06 0.60 -2.09
N THR A 76 1.70 -0.19 -3.11
CA THR A 76 1.06 -1.50 -2.93
C THR A 76 2.00 -2.51 -2.26
N LEU A 77 3.29 -2.51 -2.57
CA LEU A 77 4.26 -3.35 -1.86
C LEU A 77 4.35 -2.98 -0.37
N THR A 78 4.25 -1.69 -0.03
CA THR A 78 4.17 -1.25 1.37
C THR A 78 2.88 -1.74 2.04
N SER A 79 1.72 -1.68 1.35
CA SER A 79 0.48 -2.27 1.85
C SER A 79 0.59 -3.79 2.06
N LEU A 80 1.17 -4.51 1.10
CA LEU A 80 1.36 -5.96 1.19
C LEU A 80 2.35 -6.34 2.30
N ALA A 81 3.35 -5.52 2.57
CA ALA A 81 4.22 -5.70 3.73
C ALA A 81 3.43 -5.61 5.05
N ALA A 82 2.45 -4.66 5.15
CA ALA A 82 1.56 -4.57 6.31
C ALA A 82 0.65 -5.81 6.45
N VAL A 83 0.11 -6.31 5.34
CA VAL A 83 -0.66 -7.56 5.32
C VAL A 83 0.21 -8.74 5.76
N LYS A 84 1.41 -8.87 5.21
CA LYS A 84 2.37 -9.93 5.58
C LYS A 84 2.75 -9.85 7.05
N TYR A 85 3.02 -8.65 7.57
CA TYR A 85 3.32 -8.44 8.98
C TYR A 85 2.15 -8.88 9.88
N ALA A 86 0.92 -8.49 9.52
CA ALA A 86 -0.27 -8.82 10.29
C ALA A 86 -0.62 -10.30 10.25
N LEU A 87 -0.56 -10.93 9.09
CA LEU A 87 -1.06 -12.28 8.85
C LEU A 87 0.02 -13.38 8.88
N GLY A 88 1.30 -13.02 8.77
CA GLY A 88 2.41 -13.97 8.68
C GLY A 88 2.59 -14.59 7.29
N ASP A 89 1.53 -14.70 6.48
CA ASP A 89 1.52 -15.32 5.15
C ASP A 89 0.51 -14.62 4.23
N LEU A 90 0.96 -14.20 3.04
CA LEU A 90 0.09 -13.56 2.05
C LEU A 90 -0.90 -14.54 1.40
N ASP A 91 -0.66 -15.85 1.43
CA ASP A 91 -1.59 -16.85 0.92
C ASP A 91 -2.90 -16.90 1.74
N ARG A 92 -2.90 -16.31 2.96
CA ARG A 92 -4.11 -16.14 3.78
C ARG A 92 -5.08 -15.08 3.25
N VAL A 93 -4.69 -14.25 2.30
CA VAL A 93 -5.57 -13.29 1.64
C VAL A 93 -6.62 -14.02 0.83
N GLN A 94 -7.89 -13.81 1.18
CA GLN A 94 -9.04 -14.40 0.49
C GLN A 94 -9.60 -13.47 -0.59
N GLN A 95 -9.55 -12.16 -0.35
CA GLN A 95 -10.00 -11.13 -1.28
C GLN A 95 -9.40 -9.78 -0.90
N ILE A 96 -8.95 -9.02 -1.89
CA ILE A 96 -8.76 -7.59 -1.72
C ILE A 96 -10.14 -6.93 -1.84
N ILE A 97 -10.68 -6.45 -0.73
CA ILE A 97 -12.06 -5.92 -0.69
C ILE A 97 -12.11 -4.55 -1.36
N GLN A 98 -11.23 -3.65 -0.95
CA GLN A 98 -11.25 -2.27 -1.38
C GLN A 98 -9.85 -1.69 -1.53
N VAL A 99 -9.68 -0.85 -2.53
CA VAL A 99 -8.54 0.05 -2.71
C VAL A 99 -9.06 1.46 -2.93
N ILE A 100 -8.60 2.41 -2.12
CA ILE A 100 -8.75 3.84 -2.36
C ILE A 100 -7.35 4.37 -2.66
N GLY A 101 -7.15 4.87 -3.88
CA GLY A 101 -5.89 5.45 -4.32
C GLY A 101 -6.00 6.97 -4.43
N PHE A 102 -5.11 7.68 -3.73
CA PHE A 102 -4.95 9.12 -3.83
C PHE A 102 -3.73 9.42 -4.71
N VAL A 103 -3.91 10.31 -5.67
CA VAL A 103 -2.84 10.75 -6.57
C VAL A 103 -2.63 12.25 -6.36
N ASN A 104 -1.45 12.62 -5.89
CA ASN A 104 -1.01 14.02 -5.88
C ASN A 104 -0.80 14.45 -7.34
N SER A 105 -1.78 15.16 -7.90
CA SER A 105 -1.87 15.40 -9.34
C SER A 105 -2.06 16.88 -9.68
N ALA A 106 -1.53 17.26 -10.83
CA ALA A 106 -1.64 18.62 -11.34
C ALA A 106 -3.12 19.04 -11.58
N PRO A 107 -3.46 20.33 -11.49
CA PRO A 107 -4.77 20.81 -11.86
C PRO A 107 -5.14 20.38 -13.29
N GLY A 108 -6.34 19.80 -13.46
CA GLY A 108 -6.81 19.30 -14.75
C GLY A 108 -6.30 17.91 -15.15
N PHE A 109 -5.41 17.29 -14.39
CA PHE A 109 -5.03 15.89 -14.61
C PHE A 109 -6.25 15.00 -14.35
N SER A 110 -6.58 14.11 -15.29
CA SER A 110 -7.78 13.26 -15.24
C SER A 110 -7.49 11.76 -15.34
N ASP A 111 -6.22 11.38 -15.41
CA ASP A 111 -5.77 9.99 -15.57
C ASP A 111 -5.42 9.29 -14.24
N GLN A 112 -5.97 9.75 -13.09
CA GLN A 112 -5.79 9.09 -11.80
C GLN A 112 -6.12 7.58 -11.86
N PRO A 113 -7.20 7.13 -12.54
CA PRO A 113 -7.47 5.70 -12.68
C PRO A 113 -6.33 4.92 -13.33
N ARG A 114 -5.65 5.51 -14.32
CA ARG A 114 -4.50 4.88 -15.00
C ARG A 114 -3.27 4.80 -14.09
N VAL A 115 -3.06 5.81 -13.24
CA VAL A 115 -2.01 5.76 -12.20
C VAL A 115 -2.29 4.63 -11.22
N ILE A 116 -3.51 4.53 -10.69
CA ILE A 116 -3.89 3.51 -9.71
C ILE A 116 -4.00 2.11 -10.32
N ASN A 117 -4.01 1.98 -11.65
CA ASN A 117 -3.82 0.66 -12.28
C ASN A 117 -2.51 0.00 -11.84
N GLY A 118 -1.45 0.75 -11.51
CA GLY A 118 -0.23 0.19 -10.94
C GLY A 118 -0.47 -0.66 -9.69
N THR A 119 -1.42 -0.25 -8.85
CA THR A 119 -1.87 -1.05 -7.70
C THR A 119 -2.68 -2.27 -8.14
N THR A 120 -3.73 -2.07 -8.91
CA THR A 120 -4.67 -3.17 -9.22
C THR A 120 -4.06 -4.21 -10.14
N ASP A 121 -3.20 -3.84 -11.07
CA ASP A 121 -2.50 -4.78 -11.94
C ASP A 121 -1.56 -5.69 -11.12
N LEU A 122 -0.79 -5.11 -10.18
CA LEU A 122 0.05 -5.91 -9.29
C LEU A 122 -0.78 -6.86 -8.41
N LEU A 123 -1.90 -6.40 -7.86
CA LEU A 123 -2.76 -7.24 -7.04
C LEU A 123 -3.36 -8.40 -7.84
N VAL A 124 -3.80 -8.16 -9.08
CA VAL A 124 -4.31 -9.21 -9.97
C VAL A 124 -3.20 -10.18 -10.37
N GLU A 125 -2.00 -9.70 -10.67
CA GLU A 125 -0.84 -10.53 -10.99
C GLU A 125 -0.51 -11.49 -9.85
N LEU A 126 -0.58 -11.02 -8.59
CA LEU A 126 -0.26 -11.81 -7.40
C LEU A 126 -1.40 -12.76 -7.00
N PHE A 127 -2.64 -12.28 -6.98
CA PHE A 127 -3.78 -12.98 -6.36
C PHE A 127 -4.81 -13.49 -7.37
N GLY A 128 -4.67 -13.19 -8.67
CA GLY A 128 -5.68 -13.51 -9.69
C GLY A 128 -7.00 -12.76 -9.41
N ASP A 129 -8.14 -13.46 -9.53
CA ASP A 129 -9.47 -12.84 -9.32
C ASP A 129 -9.65 -12.28 -7.90
N ARG A 130 -9.01 -12.86 -6.90
CA ARG A 130 -9.01 -12.35 -5.50
C ARG A 130 -8.30 -11.00 -5.36
N GLY A 131 -7.48 -10.62 -6.33
CA GLY A 131 -6.80 -9.34 -6.42
C GLY A 131 -7.64 -8.20 -7.00
N LYS A 132 -8.85 -8.45 -7.49
CA LYS A 132 -9.75 -7.44 -8.08
C LYS A 132 -10.58 -6.77 -6.97
N PRO A 133 -10.27 -5.52 -6.55
CA PRO A 133 -11.00 -4.82 -5.49
C PRO A 133 -12.16 -4.00 -6.03
N THR A 134 -13.07 -3.58 -5.15
CA THR A 134 -13.77 -2.30 -5.35
C THR A 134 -12.76 -1.16 -5.29
N ARG A 135 -12.88 -0.13 -6.12
CA ARG A 135 -11.81 0.88 -6.25
C ARG A 135 -12.34 2.31 -6.40
N ALA A 136 -11.68 3.25 -5.71
CA ALA A 136 -11.70 4.67 -6.04
C ALA A 136 -10.29 5.15 -6.41
N ALA A 137 -10.18 6.05 -7.39
CA ALA A 137 -8.95 6.73 -7.77
C ALA A 137 -9.21 8.25 -7.74
N ILE A 138 -8.56 8.96 -6.83
CA ILE A 138 -8.90 10.33 -6.45
C ILE A 138 -7.67 11.22 -6.65
N GLY A 139 -7.83 12.34 -7.33
CA GLY A 139 -6.83 13.40 -7.37
C GLY A 139 -6.85 14.23 -6.09
N CYS A 140 -5.69 14.58 -5.58
CA CYS A 140 -5.54 15.48 -4.43
C CYS A 140 -4.40 16.49 -4.67
N GLN A 141 -4.41 17.57 -3.89
CA GLN A 141 -3.37 18.60 -3.93
C GLN A 141 -2.43 18.44 -2.74
N GLY A 142 -1.49 17.52 -2.88
CA GLY A 142 -0.46 17.25 -1.88
C GLY A 142 -0.73 16.02 -1.02
N LEU A 143 0.33 15.28 -0.77
CA LEU A 143 0.43 14.16 0.16
C LEU A 143 1.64 14.37 1.07
N ALA A 144 1.66 13.69 2.20
CA ALA A 144 2.76 13.79 3.16
C ALA A 144 4.12 13.55 2.49
N ILE A 145 5.12 14.37 2.85
CA ILE A 145 6.50 14.28 2.32
C ILE A 145 6.54 14.37 0.78
N ASN A 146 5.58 15.06 0.18
CA ASN A 146 5.43 15.20 -1.27
C ASN A 146 5.34 13.86 -2.03
N HIS A 147 4.80 12.81 -1.39
CA HIS A 147 4.53 11.56 -2.10
C HIS A 147 3.55 11.79 -3.26
N SER A 148 3.73 11.03 -4.33
CA SER A 148 2.87 11.12 -5.53
C SER A 148 1.60 10.30 -5.41
N VAL A 149 1.62 9.22 -4.61
CA VAL A 149 0.51 8.29 -4.44
C VAL A 149 0.41 7.87 -2.98
N GLU A 150 -0.83 7.67 -2.51
CA GLU A 150 -1.13 6.98 -1.25
C GLU A 150 -2.24 5.97 -1.48
N ILE A 151 -2.10 4.78 -0.91
CA ILE A 151 -3.06 3.67 -1.04
C ILE A 151 -3.64 3.32 0.32
N VAL A 152 -4.97 3.29 0.41
CA VAL A 152 -5.70 2.71 1.54
C VAL A 152 -6.31 1.38 1.08
N MET A 153 -6.06 0.30 1.81
CA MET A 153 -6.46 -1.05 1.42
C MET A 153 -7.22 -1.76 2.54
N THR A 154 -8.24 -2.52 2.15
CA THR A 154 -8.99 -3.41 3.05
C THR A 154 -8.97 -4.82 2.47
N VAL A 155 -8.69 -5.81 3.33
CA VAL A 155 -8.43 -7.20 2.92
C VAL A 155 -9.29 -8.18 3.71
N LEU A 156 -9.92 -9.14 3.04
CA LEU A 156 -10.52 -10.32 3.66
C LEU A 156 -9.44 -11.41 3.76
N PHE A 157 -9.34 -12.06 4.92
CA PHE A 157 -8.34 -13.10 5.16
C PHE A 157 -8.91 -14.33 5.83
N SER A 158 -8.18 -15.45 5.81
CA SER A 158 -8.53 -16.71 6.49
C SER A 158 -7.71 -16.90 7.77
N GLY A 159 -8.28 -17.70 8.69
CA GLY A 159 -7.70 -17.97 10.00
C GLY A 159 -7.97 -16.86 11.01
N SER A 160 -7.64 -17.11 12.28
CA SER A 160 -7.96 -16.22 13.40
C SER A 160 -6.76 -15.45 13.96
N GLU A 161 -5.53 -15.90 13.68
CA GLU A 161 -4.33 -15.27 14.23
C GLU A 161 -3.96 -14.02 13.44
N VAL A 162 -3.84 -12.90 14.13
CA VAL A 162 -3.38 -11.61 13.60
C VAL A 162 -2.36 -11.03 14.58
N ARG A 163 -1.19 -10.69 14.07
CA ARG A 163 -0.16 -10.01 14.87
C ARG A 163 -0.64 -8.61 15.25
N GLY A 164 -0.31 -8.15 16.47
CA GLY A 164 -0.63 -6.78 16.92
C GLY A 164 -0.01 -5.72 15.99
N PRO A 165 -0.68 -4.58 15.82
CA PRO A 165 -0.23 -3.55 14.88
C PRO A 165 1.05 -2.84 15.35
N LEU A 166 1.85 -2.37 14.40
CA LEU A 166 2.93 -1.42 14.64
C LEU A 166 2.37 -0.05 15.02
N GLY A 167 3.11 0.73 15.79
CA GLY A 167 2.70 2.07 16.23
C GLY A 167 2.01 2.13 17.59
N ARG A 168 1.58 0.98 18.15
CA ARG A 168 0.87 0.93 19.44
C ARG A 168 1.78 1.24 20.64
N ASP A 169 3.01 0.77 20.62
CA ASP A 169 3.95 0.85 21.74
C ASP A 169 4.72 2.18 21.80
N HIS A 170 4.62 3.00 20.77
CA HIS A 170 5.26 4.32 20.72
C HIS A 170 4.51 5.38 21.54
N TYR A 171 3.36 5.02 22.13
CA TYR A 171 2.47 5.93 22.87
C TYR A 171 2.23 5.51 24.33
N ALA A 172 2.90 4.46 24.81
CA ALA A 172 2.92 4.10 26.22
C ALA A 172 3.99 4.94 26.93
N GLY A 173 3.67 6.19 27.20
CA GLY A 173 4.45 7.14 27.96
C GLY A 173 3.55 8.10 28.67
#